data_8bcc95393f5b6ddefa2a3ea719de22d0
#
_entry.id   8bcc95393f5b6ddefa2a3ea719de22d0
#
_cell.length_a   1.000
_cell.length_b   1.000
_cell.length_c   1.000
_cell.angle_alpha   90.00
_cell.angle_beta   90.00
_cell.angle_gamma   90.00
#
_symmetry.space_group_name_H-M   'P 1'
#
loop_
_entity.id
_entity.type
_entity.pdbx_description
1 polymer ?
#
loop_
_entity_poly.entity_id
_entity_poly.type
_entity_poly.pdbx_seq_one_letter_code
_entity_poly.pdbx_strand_id
1 'polypeptide(L)'
;MLTMSRTLLVLYSAGSTTPYPESPPKKGIRIHFLGGAREVGNEGCILEDKTGTRLLIDYGLAPTKPPRYPSESPFVQDAIFTHAHIDHIGMAPWLTSHGTRLHGTKLTAAVSEIMWSDTYKVSDIEGYPLGWDKRDLEEALSSWVQHEFDTWFE
;
A
#
# COMPACT_ATOMS: atom_id res chain seq x y z
N MET A 1 -23.85 -0.60 17.19
CA MET A 1 -23.03 -0.99 16.06
C MET A 1 -22.05 0.16 15.84
N LEU A 2 -20.88 0.09 16.49
CA LEU A 2 -19.88 1.15 16.46
C LEU A 2 -19.06 0.98 15.18
N THR A 3 -19.23 1.89 14.24
CA THR A 3 -18.33 2.10 13.12
C THR A 3 -16.95 2.46 13.69
N MET A 4 -16.04 1.50 13.72
CA MET A 4 -14.64 1.79 14.01
C MET A 4 -14.12 2.75 12.94
N SER A 5 -13.86 3.95 13.37
CA SER A 5 -13.33 5.03 12.53
C SER A 5 -12.00 4.59 11.92
N ARG A 6 -11.90 4.70 10.61
CA ARG A 6 -10.69 4.49 9.78
C ARG A 6 -9.50 5.42 10.17
N THR A 7 -9.65 6.18 11.23
CA THR A 7 -8.65 7.14 11.75
C THR A 7 -7.51 6.46 12.54
N LEU A 8 -7.57 5.14 12.77
CA LEU A 8 -6.60 4.47 13.64
C LEU A 8 -5.22 4.25 13.00
N LEU A 9 -5.13 4.28 11.67
CA LEU A 9 -3.83 4.10 10.97
C LEU A 9 -2.88 5.29 11.17
N VAL A 10 -3.41 6.46 11.44
CA VAL A 10 -2.59 7.68 11.68
C VAL A 10 -1.84 7.63 13.01
N LEU A 11 -2.23 6.77 13.94
CA LEU A 11 -1.66 6.72 15.29
C LEU A 11 -0.42 5.83 15.44
N TYR A 12 -0.01 5.09 14.40
CA TYR A 12 1.16 4.20 14.45
C TYR A 12 2.38 4.69 13.68
N SER A 13 2.37 5.90 13.16
CA SER A 13 3.56 6.50 12.55
C SER A 13 4.52 7.03 13.63
N ALA A 14 5.18 6.13 14.31
CA ALA A 14 6.30 6.52 15.16
C ALA A 14 7.56 6.56 14.30
N GLY A 15 7.90 7.73 13.72
CA GLY A 15 9.25 7.82 13.25
C GLY A 15 9.70 8.85 12.24
N SER A 16 8.88 9.51 11.49
CA SER A 16 9.36 10.63 10.68
C SER A 16 8.78 11.95 11.15
N THR A 17 9.64 12.81 11.67
CA THR A 17 9.28 14.18 12.11
C THR A 17 9.36 15.20 10.98
N THR A 18 9.72 14.79 9.77
CA THR A 18 9.76 15.67 8.60
C THR A 18 8.46 15.49 7.80
N PRO A 19 7.60 16.51 7.80
CA PRO A 19 6.39 16.46 6.98
C PRO A 19 6.77 16.31 5.49
N TYR A 20 5.92 15.60 4.76
CA TYR A 20 6.07 15.51 3.30
C TYR A 20 6.13 16.93 2.71
N PRO A 21 7.13 17.27 1.86
CA PRO A 21 7.25 18.62 1.34
C PRO A 21 6.01 19.04 0.56
N GLU A 22 5.47 20.21 0.85
CA GLU A 22 4.24 20.75 0.24
C GLU A 22 4.35 21.03 -1.27
N SER A 23 5.58 21.17 -1.78
CA SER A 23 5.81 21.50 -3.18
C SER A 23 6.58 20.39 -3.91
N PRO A 24 6.27 20.15 -5.20
CA PRO A 24 7.01 19.19 -6.03
C PRO A 24 8.50 19.53 -6.13
N PRO A 25 9.34 18.55 -6.51
CA PRO A 25 10.76 18.78 -6.74
C PRO A 25 10.95 19.73 -7.94
N LYS A 26 11.85 20.70 -7.82
CA LYS A 26 12.13 21.66 -8.92
C LYS A 26 12.79 20.99 -10.14
N LYS A 27 13.50 19.88 -9.92
CA LYS A 27 14.20 19.11 -10.95
C LYS A 27 14.21 17.63 -10.55
N GLY A 28 14.20 16.74 -11.55
CA GLY A 28 14.30 15.29 -11.36
C GLY A 28 13.04 14.67 -10.77
N ILE A 29 13.24 13.59 -10.05
CA ILE A 29 12.21 12.80 -9.35
C ILE A 29 12.56 12.80 -7.87
N ARG A 30 11.57 13.03 -7.02
CA ARG A 30 11.66 12.79 -5.57
C ARG A 30 11.28 11.37 -5.29
N ILE A 31 12.04 10.70 -4.44
CA ILE A 31 11.74 9.38 -3.91
C ILE A 31 11.47 9.54 -2.42
N HIS A 32 10.32 9.05 -1.95
CA HIS A 32 9.94 9.06 -0.56
C HIS A 32 9.61 7.64 -0.09
N PHE A 33 10.40 7.12 0.84
CA PHE A 33 10.21 5.78 1.39
C PHE A 33 9.20 5.83 2.55
N LEU A 34 8.15 5.03 2.45
CA LEU A 34 7.16 4.82 3.50
C LEU A 34 7.58 3.71 4.48
N GLY A 35 8.44 2.83 4.00
CA GLY A 35 9.03 1.70 4.72
C GLY A 35 10.06 0.99 3.85
N GLY A 36 10.67 -0.08 4.35
CA GLY A 36 11.61 -0.92 3.62
C GLY A 36 13.04 -0.36 3.46
N ALA A 37 13.27 0.95 3.62
CA ALA A 37 14.56 1.57 3.31
C ALA A 37 15.71 1.16 4.26
N ARG A 38 15.42 0.74 5.49
CA ARG A 38 16.40 0.31 6.50
C ARG A 38 15.93 -0.88 7.33
N GLU A 39 14.93 -1.57 6.86
CA GLU A 39 14.32 -2.72 7.51
C GLU A 39 13.89 -3.74 6.46
N VAL A 40 13.49 -4.92 6.90
CA VAL A 40 12.83 -5.92 6.07
C VAL A 40 11.33 -5.82 6.32
N GLY A 41 10.55 -5.74 5.24
CA GLY A 41 9.11 -5.58 5.30
C GLY A 41 8.65 -4.11 5.27
N ASN A 42 7.36 -3.87 5.19
CA ASN A 42 6.73 -2.56 5.00
C ASN A 42 7.15 -1.86 3.72
N GLU A 43 7.43 -2.58 2.65
CA GLU A 43 7.90 -1.98 1.42
C GLU A 43 6.86 -0.99 0.87
N GLY A 44 7.34 0.21 0.58
CA GLY A 44 6.51 1.28 0.02
C GLY A 44 7.34 2.50 -0.33
N CYS A 45 7.16 2.99 -1.56
CA CYS A 45 7.93 4.10 -2.09
C CYS A 45 7.08 4.97 -3.00
N ILE A 46 7.04 6.28 -2.73
CA ILE A 46 6.40 7.26 -3.60
C ILE A 46 7.45 7.88 -4.51
N LEU A 47 7.19 7.83 -5.82
CA LEU A 47 7.89 8.62 -6.82
C LEU A 47 7.08 9.87 -7.12
N GLU A 48 7.69 11.04 -7.06
CA GLU A 48 7.04 12.30 -7.40
C GLU A 48 7.88 13.09 -8.40
N ASP A 49 7.25 13.49 -9.48
CA ASP A 49 7.89 14.29 -10.52
C ASP A 49 7.75 15.82 -10.27
N LYS A 50 8.36 16.61 -11.14
CA LYS A 50 8.32 18.09 -11.07
C LYS A 50 6.93 18.69 -11.26
N THR A 51 5.95 17.94 -11.76
CA THR A 51 4.56 18.39 -11.95
C THR A 51 3.70 18.14 -10.72
N GLY A 52 4.23 17.36 -9.76
CA GLY A 52 3.51 16.89 -8.59
C GLY A 52 2.76 15.58 -8.83
N THR A 53 2.95 14.94 -9.98
CA THR A 53 2.42 13.60 -10.24
C THR A 53 3.12 12.60 -9.34
N ARG A 54 2.33 11.78 -8.63
CA ARG A 54 2.81 10.79 -7.67
C ARG A 54 2.41 9.40 -8.09
N LEU A 55 3.36 8.48 -7.99
CA LEU A 55 3.18 7.06 -8.21
C LEU A 55 3.67 6.30 -7.00
N LEU A 56 2.85 5.43 -6.44
CA LEU A 56 3.26 4.53 -5.38
C LEU A 56 3.79 3.23 -5.97
N ILE A 57 4.92 2.76 -5.47
CA ILE A 57 5.48 1.44 -5.76
C ILE A 57 5.41 0.62 -4.49
N ASP A 58 4.63 -0.44 -4.51
CA ASP A 58 4.32 -1.33 -3.39
C ASP A 58 3.70 -0.60 -2.18
N TYR A 59 2.96 -1.33 -1.36
CA TYR A 59 2.42 -0.85 -0.10
C TYR A 59 2.13 -2.07 0.79
N GLY A 60 3.15 -2.50 1.49
CA GLY A 60 3.15 -3.72 2.26
C GLY A 60 2.98 -3.53 3.76
N LEU A 61 3.06 -4.62 4.48
CA LEU A 61 3.22 -4.64 5.93
C LEU A 61 4.37 -5.57 6.31
N ALA A 62 5.03 -5.34 7.44
CA ALA A 62 5.99 -6.31 7.96
C ALA A 62 5.25 -7.38 8.77
N PRO A 63 5.40 -8.67 8.39
CA PRO A 63 4.71 -9.78 9.04
C PRO A 63 5.36 -10.16 10.37
N THR A 64 5.55 -9.17 11.24
CA THR A 64 6.03 -9.35 12.60
C THR A 64 4.87 -9.61 13.57
N LYS A 65 5.15 -9.94 14.82
CA LYS A 65 4.12 -10.12 15.86
C LYS A 65 4.32 -9.09 16.99
N PRO A 66 3.50 -8.04 17.07
CA PRO A 66 2.43 -7.65 16.12
C PRO A 66 2.97 -7.17 14.76
N PRO A 67 2.14 -7.15 13.71
CA PRO A 67 2.51 -6.61 12.42
C PRO A 67 2.92 -5.14 12.51
N ARG A 68 3.87 -4.72 11.67
CA ARG A 68 4.20 -3.30 11.52
C ARG A 68 3.70 -2.80 10.17
N TYR A 69 3.24 -1.57 10.16
CA TYR A 69 2.64 -0.91 9.01
C TYR A 69 3.55 0.18 8.46
N PRO A 70 3.38 0.61 7.21
CA PRO A 70 4.10 1.74 6.67
C PRO A 70 3.93 3.00 7.53
N SER A 71 4.93 3.88 7.53
CA SER A 71 4.98 5.06 8.40
C SER A 71 3.93 6.11 8.07
N GLU A 72 3.41 6.10 6.85
CA GLU A 72 2.45 7.09 6.35
C GLU A 72 1.37 6.42 5.51
N SER A 73 0.21 7.09 5.42
CA SER A 73 -0.90 6.71 4.56
C SER A 73 -0.83 7.54 3.27
N PRO A 74 -0.41 6.95 2.14
CA PRO A 74 -0.27 7.69 0.91
C PRO A 74 -1.65 7.99 0.29
N PHE A 75 -1.78 9.21 -0.25
CA PHE A 75 -2.89 9.58 -1.12
C PHE A 75 -2.35 9.78 -2.52
N VAL A 76 -2.47 8.73 -3.33
CA VAL A 76 -1.99 8.68 -4.71
C VAL A 76 -3.10 8.18 -5.63
N GLN A 77 -3.05 8.55 -6.90
CA GLN A 77 -4.04 8.07 -7.87
C GLN A 77 -3.74 6.64 -8.34
N ASP A 78 -2.47 6.30 -8.42
CA ASP A 78 -1.99 5.04 -8.97
C ASP A 78 -0.93 4.40 -8.08
N ALA A 79 -1.04 3.07 -7.91
CA ALA A 79 -0.06 2.25 -7.23
C ALA A 79 0.31 1.03 -8.08
N ILE A 80 1.59 0.80 -8.28
CA ILE A 80 2.12 -0.36 -9.02
C ILE A 80 2.65 -1.37 -8.03
N PHE A 81 2.26 -2.64 -8.18
CA PHE A 81 2.71 -3.74 -7.33
C PHE A 81 3.68 -4.63 -8.10
N THR A 82 4.89 -4.76 -7.55
CA THR A 82 5.97 -5.53 -8.16
C THR A 82 5.70 -7.01 -8.11
N HIS A 83 5.20 -7.50 -6.97
CA HIS A 83 4.83 -8.90 -6.76
C HIS A 83 3.95 -9.08 -5.51
N ALA A 84 3.49 -10.30 -5.26
CA ALA A 84 2.44 -10.58 -4.29
C ALA A 84 2.94 -11.04 -2.90
N HIS A 85 4.15 -10.69 -2.47
CA HIS A 85 4.54 -10.90 -1.09
C HIS A 85 3.88 -9.90 -0.15
N ILE A 86 3.56 -10.31 1.06
CA ILE A 86 2.76 -9.52 2.01
C ILE A 86 3.43 -8.21 2.42
N ASP A 87 4.75 -8.18 2.44
CA ASP A 87 5.56 -7.01 2.70
C ASP A 87 5.58 -6.00 1.53
N HIS A 88 5.00 -6.37 0.38
CA HIS A 88 4.81 -5.51 -0.79
C HIS A 88 3.34 -5.15 -1.04
N ILE A 89 2.39 -6.07 -0.74
CA ILE A 89 0.99 -5.89 -1.07
C ILE A 89 0.06 -5.82 0.15
N GLY A 90 0.57 -6.04 1.36
CA GLY A 90 -0.24 -6.28 2.54
C GLY A 90 -1.21 -5.17 2.91
N MET A 91 -0.94 -3.95 2.48
CA MET A 91 -1.79 -2.78 2.71
C MET A 91 -2.50 -2.27 1.44
N ALA A 92 -2.36 -2.97 0.30
CA ALA A 92 -2.96 -2.54 -0.96
C ALA A 92 -4.50 -2.41 -0.91
N PRO A 93 -5.28 -3.30 -0.24
CA PRO A 93 -6.73 -3.13 -0.12
C PRO A 93 -7.14 -1.81 0.55
N TRP A 94 -6.33 -1.28 1.46
CA TRP A 94 -6.58 0.03 2.05
C TRP A 94 -6.60 1.16 1.02
N LEU A 95 -5.76 1.07 -0.01
CA LEU A 95 -5.62 2.09 -1.05
C LEU A 95 -6.90 2.23 -1.89
N THR A 96 -7.60 1.14 -2.19
CA THR A 96 -8.82 1.16 -3.03
C THR A 96 -9.94 1.95 -2.37
N SER A 97 -10.12 1.80 -1.06
CA SER A 97 -11.10 2.58 -0.31
C SER A 97 -10.81 4.09 -0.28
N HIS A 98 -9.64 4.49 -0.77
CA HIS A 98 -9.20 5.88 -0.91
C HIS A 98 -9.10 6.32 -2.38
N GLY A 99 -9.62 5.49 -3.31
CA GLY A 99 -9.73 5.81 -4.72
C GLY A 99 -8.45 5.59 -5.54
N THR A 100 -7.46 4.89 -5.01
CA THR A 100 -6.23 4.53 -5.73
C THR A 100 -6.49 3.37 -6.68
N ARG A 101 -6.05 3.47 -7.93
CA ARG A 101 -6.03 2.35 -8.88
C ARG A 101 -4.83 1.46 -8.61
N LEU A 102 -5.06 0.15 -8.53
CA LEU A 102 -4.01 -0.83 -8.31
C LEU A 102 -3.58 -1.45 -9.63
N HIS A 103 -2.29 -1.42 -9.92
CA HIS A 103 -1.70 -1.90 -11.17
C HIS A 103 -0.75 -3.06 -10.90
N GLY A 104 -0.79 -4.08 -11.75
CA GLY A 104 0.15 -5.19 -11.70
C GLY A 104 -0.20 -6.29 -12.69
N THR A 105 0.54 -7.39 -12.68
CA THR A 105 0.24 -8.51 -13.56
C THR A 105 -0.99 -9.29 -13.10
N LYS A 106 -1.61 -10.05 -13.99
CA LYS A 106 -2.68 -10.98 -13.65
C LYS A 106 -2.27 -11.99 -12.58
N LEU A 107 -1.02 -12.46 -12.63
CA LEU A 107 -0.50 -13.40 -11.65
C LEU A 107 -0.35 -12.73 -10.28
N THR A 108 0.13 -11.49 -10.23
CA THR A 108 0.21 -10.72 -8.98
C THR A 108 -1.15 -10.59 -8.33
N ALA A 109 -2.20 -10.23 -9.09
CA ALA A 109 -3.57 -10.14 -8.57
C ALA A 109 -4.08 -11.48 -7.99
N ALA A 110 -3.90 -12.58 -8.73
CA ALA A 110 -4.38 -13.89 -8.31
C ALA A 110 -3.70 -14.40 -7.02
N VAL A 111 -2.40 -14.17 -6.87
CA VAL A 111 -1.68 -14.53 -5.65
C VAL A 111 -2.01 -13.57 -4.50
N SER A 112 -2.23 -12.29 -4.79
CA SER A 112 -2.63 -11.29 -3.79
C SER A 112 -3.94 -11.65 -3.11
N GLU A 113 -4.92 -12.19 -3.85
CA GLU A 113 -6.19 -12.67 -3.28
C GLU A 113 -5.97 -13.70 -2.15
N ILE A 114 -5.06 -14.66 -2.38
CA ILE A 114 -4.72 -15.69 -1.40
C ILE A 114 -4.03 -15.05 -0.18
N MET A 115 -3.04 -14.19 -0.42
CA MET A 115 -2.26 -13.54 0.63
C MET A 115 -3.13 -12.62 1.49
N TRP A 116 -4.01 -11.81 0.91
CA TRP A 116 -4.91 -10.94 1.65
C TRP A 116 -5.95 -11.74 2.44
N SER A 117 -6.51 -12.81 1.85
CA SER A 117 -7.46 -13.68 2.54
C SER A 117 -6.84 -14.35 3.75
N ASP A 118 -5.58 -14.78 3.65
CA ASP A 118 -4.84 -15.36 4.77
C ASP A 118 -4.49 -14.31 5.83
N THR A 119 -3.99 -13.15 5.41
CA THR A 119 -3.69 -12.02 6.31
C THR A 119 -4.93 -11.59 7.10
N TYR A 120 -6.10 -11.52 6.45
CA TYR A 120 -7.35 -11.17 7.11
C TYR A 120 -7.72 -12.19 8.21
N LYS A 121 -7.62 -13.50 7.89
CA LYS A 121 -7.88 -14.58 8.86
C LYS A 121 -6.90 -14.53 10.05
N VAL A 122 -5.62 -14.36 9.77
CA VAL A 122 -4.59 -14.28 10.82
C VAL A 122 -4.84 -13.07 11.71
N SER A 123 -5.16 -11.91 11.15
CA SER A 123 -5.47 -10.70 11.92
C SER A 123 -6.69 -10.89 12.83
N ASP A 124 -7.73 -11.55 12.33
CA ASP A 124 -8.94 -11.84 13.10
C ASP A 124 -8.66 -12.81 14.27
N ILE A 125 -7.90 -13.88 14.02
CA ILE A 125 -7.54 -14.88 15.04
C ILE A 125 -6.61 -14.29 16.12
N GLU A 126 -5.59 -13.54 15.70
CA GLU A 126 -4.56 -13.01 16.61
C GLU A 126 -4.99 -11.68 17.25
N GLY A 127 -6.11 -11.08 16.81
CA GLY A 127 -6.61 -9.81 17.31
C GLY A 127 -5.77 -8.60 16.90
N TYR A 128 -5.03 -8.69 15.80
CA TYR A 128 -4.25 -7.56 15.30
C TYR A 128 -5.12 -6.60 14.50
N PRO A 129 -4.95 -5.27 14.66
CA PRO A 129 -5.66 -4.31 13.84
C PRO A 129 -5.19 -4.42 12.39
N LEU A 130 -6.13 -4.57 11.45
CA LEU A 130 -5.87 -4.49 10.02
C LEU A 130 -6.55 -3.23 9.49
N GLY A 131 -5.85 -2.43 8.71
CA GLY A 131 -6.36 -1.13 8.24
C GLY A 131 -7.43 -1.24 7.15
N TRP A 132 -7.80 -2.43 6.73
CA TRP A 132 -8.77 -2.73 5.69
C TRP A 132 -9.63 -3.95 6.06
N ASP A 133 -10.77 -4.11 5.38
CA ASP A 133 -11.74 -5.18 5.60
C ASP A 133 -11.96 -6.05 4.34
N LYS A 134 -12.89 -7.01 4.43
CA LYS A 134 -13.21 -7.90 3.30
C LYS A 134 -13.75 -7.14 2.08
N ARG A 135 -14.48 -6.05 2.29
CA ARG A 135 -15.03 -5.27 1.21
C ARG A 135 -13.90 -4.53 0.48
N ASP A 136 -12.92 -3.99 1.21
CA ASP A 136 -11.74 -3.36 0.63
C ASP A 136 -10.93 -4.38 -0.20
N LEU A 137 -10.84 -5.64 0.27
CA LEU A 137 -10.21 -6.73 -0.48
C LEU A 137 -10.97 -7.05 -1.78
N GLU A 138 -12.29 -7.21 -1.71
CA GLU A 138 -13.12 -7.48 -2.88
C GLU A 138 -13.05 -6.33 -3.90
N GLU A 139 -13.04 -5.10 -3.43
CA GLU A 139 -12.86 -3.91 -4.25
C GLU A 139 -11.48 -3.88 -4.92
N ALA A 140 -10.42 -4.22 -4.18
CA ALA A 140 -9.06 -4.29 -4.70
C ALA A 140 -8.94 -5.30 -5.85
N LEU A 141 -9.55 -6.47 -5.72
CA LEU A 141 -9.56 -7.48 -6.78
C LEU A 141 -10.39 -7.06 -7.99
N SER A 142 -11.57 -6.48 -7.77
CA SER A 142 -12.48 -6.09 -8.84
C SER A 142 -12.00 -4.88 -9.64
N SER A 143 -11.22 -3.99 -9.03
CA SER A 143 -10.68 -2.77 -9.63
C SER A 143 -9.23 -2.88 -10.11
N TRP A 144 -8.63 -4.08 -10.02
CA TRP A 144 -7.25 -4.31 -10.42
C TRP A 144 -7.02 -4.06 -11.91
N VAL A 145 -6.08 -3.18 -12.23
CA VAL A 145 -5.67 -2.88 -13.61
C VAL A 145 -4.55 -3.83 -14.01
N GLN A 146 -4.84 -4.73 -14.96
CA GLN A 146 -3.89 -5.76 -15.41
C GLN A 146 -2.96 -5.23 -16.49
N HIS A 147 -1.69 -5.56 -16.36
CA HIS A 147 -0.67 -5.28 -17.35
C HIS A 147 0.09 -6.56 -17.74
N GLU A 148 0.49 -6.62 -18.99
CA GLU A 148 1.35 -7.69 -19.50
C GLU A 148 2.82 -7.25 -19.44
N PHE A 149 3.73 -8.25 -19.39
CA PHE A 149 5.16 -7.98 -19.48
C PHE A 149 5.52 -7.37 -20.83
N ASP A 150 6.58 -6.57 -20.86
CA ASP A 150 7.13 -5.94 -22.08
C ASP A 150 6.13 -5.07 -22.85
N THR A 151 5.11 -4.55 -22.16
CA THR A 151 4.13 -3.62 -22.74
C THR A 151 4.21 -2.25 -22.08
N TRP A 152 4.09 -1.19 -22.88
CA TRP A 152 3.94 0.16 -22.37
C TRP A 152 2.48 0.47 -22.03
N PHE A 153 2.27 1.22 -20.98
CA PHE A 153 0.95 1.77 -20.61
C PHE A 153 1.11 3.22 -20.11
N GLU A 154 0.04 4.00 -20.22
CA GLU A 154 -0.04 5.40 -19.79
C GLU A 154 -1.11 5.59 -18.69
#